data_4c1ef0e0632e9a93a5d5093d22609ebe
#
_entry.id   4c1ef0e0632e9a93a5d5093d22609ebe
#
_cell.length_a   1.000
_cell.length_b   1.000
_cell.length_c   1.000
_cell.angle_alpha   90.00
_cell.angle_beta   90.00
_cell.angle_gamma   90.00
#
_symmetry.space_group_name_H-M   'P 1'
#
loop_
_entity.id
_entity.type
_entity.pdbx_description
1 polymer ?
#
loop_
_entity_poly.entity_id
_entity_poly.type
_entity_poly.pdbx_seq_one_letter_code
_entity_poly.pdbx_strand_id
1 'polypeptide(L)'
;MSDRDAAAPTDAAADAGGSNPPVRRVSDWNAERLRGLAAEYDTPLYVQDLDRVRENCERLLAAFPDADVRYAVKAHTGRAVLEAVRDAGLDAECASAGEVDRALAAGFDGSRLHYTAVNPPARDLDYVAGVAEA
;
A
#
# COMPACT_ATOMS: atom_id res chain seq x y z
N MET A 1 39.73 32.77 3.45
CA MET A 1 38.54 33.24 2.73
C MET A 1 38.50 32.35 1.48
N SER A 2 37.77 31.26 1.53
CA SER A 2 37.63 30.34 0.42
C SER A 2 36.14 29.97 0.36
N ASP A 3 35.48 30.57 -0.63
CA ASP A 3 34.10 30.24 -1.00
C ASP A 3 34.02 28.77 -1.44
N ARG A 4 33.19 28.00 -0.77
CA ARG A 4 32.72 26.70 -1.25
C ARG A 4 31.33 26.92 -1.87
N ASP A 5 31.31 27.13 -3.15
CA ASP A 5 30.12 26.97 -3.97
C ASP A 5 29.63 25.51 -3.83
N ALA A 6 28.55 25.34 -3.08
CA ALA A 6 27.81 24.09 -3.06
C ALA A 6 26.84 24.12 -4.24
N ALA A 7 27.23 23.45 -5.33
CA ALA A 7 26.32 23.19 -6.44
C ALA A 7 25.12 22.38 -5.94
N ALA A 8 23.92 22.89 -6.14
CA ALA A 8 22.67 22.19 -5.96
C ALA A 8 22.63 20.96 -6.88
N PRO A 9 22.06 19.83 -6.45
CA PRO A 9 21.87 18.68 -7.33
C PRO A 9 20.92 19.07 -8.46
N THR A 10 21.40 18.96 -9.68
CA THR A 10 20.61 19.10 -10.89
C THR A 10 19.53 18.03 -10.92
N ASP A 11 18.31 18.49 -10.97
CA ASP A 11 17.08 17.76 -11.26
C ASP A 11 17.16 17.18 -12.70
N ALA A 12 17.66 15.96 -12.82
CA ALA A 12 17.80 15.23 -14.08
C ALA A 12 17.29 13.80 -13.91
N ALA A 13 16.00 13.68 -13.59
CA ALA A 13 15.24 12.45 -13.79
C ALA A 13 13.85 12.86 -14.29
N ALA A 14 13.82 13.36 -15.50
CA ALA A 14 12.58 13.66 -16.20
C ALA A 14 12.50 12.80 -17.46
N ASP A 15 11.32 12.23 -17.61
CA ASP A 15 10.76 11.76 -18.87
C ASP A 15 11.07 10.33 -19.30
N ALA A 16 10.61 9.36 -18.52
CA ALA A 16 10.09 8.12 -19.08
C ALA A 16 8.58 8.34 -19.25
N GLY A 17 8.11 8.52 -20.48
CA GLY A 17 6.77 8.99 -20.86
C GLY A 17 5.60 8.06 -20.51
N GLY A 18 5.40 7.78 -19.23
CA GLY A 18 4.19 7.28 -18.63
C GLY A 18 3.61 8.39 -17.76
N SER A 19 2.38 8.81 -18.01
CA SER A 19 1.70 9.83 -17.19
C SER A 19 1.47 9.28 -15.77
N ASN A 20 2.47 9.47 -14.92
CA ASN A 20 2.33 9.12 -13.50
C ASN A 20 1.22 10.01 -12.89
N PRO A 21 0.17 9.44 -12.28
CA PRO A 21 -0.93 10.24 -11.76
C PRO A 21 -0.42 11.26 -10.71
N PRO A 22 -1.02 12.47 -10.65
CA PRO A 22 -0.55 13.53 -9.78
C PRO A 22 -0.66 13.12 -8.30
N VAL A 23 0.30 13.55 -7.48
CA VAL A 23 0.25 13.33 -6.03
C VAL A 23 -0.89 14.11 -5.43
N ARG A 24 -1.94 13.44 -4.96
CA ARG A 24 -3.03 14.08 -4.22
C ARG A 24 -2.62 14.33 -2.77
N ARG A 25 -3.01 15.50 -2.25
CA ARG A 25 -2.77 15.92 -0.86
C ARG A 25 -4.08 15.88 -0.06
N VAL A 26 -3.98 15.98 1.26
CA VAL A 26 -5.17 16.09 2.14
C VAL A 26 -6.02 17.31 1.75
N SER A 27 -5.40 18.40 1.30
CA SER A 27 -6.10 19.61 0.80
C SER A 27 -6.99 19.37 -0.42
N ASP A 28 -6.77 18.28 -1.16
CA ASP A 28 -7.50 17.99 -2.39
C ASP A 28 -8.83 17.25 -2.12
N TRP A 29 -9.10 16.95 -0.86
CA TRP A 29 -10.36 16.34 -0.46
C TRP A 29 -11.52 17.33 -0.56
N ASN A 30 -12.64 16.85 -1.11
CA ASN A 30 -13.86 17.64 -1.22
C ASN A 30 -14.50 17.82 0.16
N ALA A 31 -14.45 19.05 0.69
CA ALA A 31 -14.97 19.38 2.02
C ALA A 31 -16.48 19.20 2.13
N GLU A 32 -17.24 19.41 1.04
CA GLU A 32 -18.69 19.20 1.03
C GLU A 32 -19.04 17.72 1.17
N ARG A 33 -18.32 16.85 0.43
CA ARG A 33 -18.46 15.40 0.55
C ARG A 33 -18.12 14.90 1.96
N LEU A 34 -17.07 15.43 2.58
CA LEU A 34 -16.70 15.08 3.95
C LEU A 34 -17.76 15.50 4.97
N ARG A 35 -18.35 16.69 4.80
CA ARG A 35 -19.46 17.13 5.67
C ARG A 35 -20.70 16.27 5.47
N GLY A 36 -21.00 15.87 4.24
CA GLY A 36 -22.10 14.95 3.93
C GLY A 36 -21.92 13.60 4.64
N LEU A 37 -20.72 13.00 4.56
CA LEU A 37 -20.40 11.76 5.25
C LEU A 37 -20.52 11.92 6.78
N ALA A 38 -20.02 13.02 7.34
CA ALA A 38 -20.14 13.28 8.76
C ALA A 38 -21.61 13.48 9.22
N ALA A 39 -22.46 14.02 8.37
CA ALA A 39 -23.90 14.16 8.67
C ALA A 39 -24.67 12.83 8.56
N GLU A 40 -24.20 11.90 7.69
CA GLU A 40 -24.82 10.60 7.47
C GLU A 40 -24.39 9.56 8.52
N TYR A 41 -23.09 9.55 8.89
CA TYR A 41 -22.48 8.50 9.71
C TYR A 41 -22.05 8.97 11.10
N ASP A 42 -22.29 10.23 11.45
CA ASP A 42 -21.79 10.86 12.67
C ASP A 42 -20.24 10.98 12.74
N THR A 43 -19.77 11.60 13.83
CA THR A 43 -18.34 11.73 14.13
C THR A 43 -18.04 11.20 15.53
N PRO A 44 -16.85 10.63 15.78
CA PRO A 44 -15.66 10.59 14.91
C PRO A 44 -15.79 9.58 13.77
N LEU A 45 -15.29 9.93 12.56
CA LEU A 45 -15.38 9.12 11.36
C LEU A 45 -14.01 9.02 10.68
N TYR A 46 -13.58 7.80 10.33
CA TYR A 46 -12.43 7.56 9.48
C TYR A 46 -12.87 7.39 8.02
N VAL A 47 -12.39 8.25 7.14
CA VAL A 47 -12.69 8.22 5.71
C VAL A 47 -11.46 7.78 4.94
N GLN A 48 -11.64 6.80 4.05
CA GLN A 48 -10.58 6.30 3.18
C GLN A 48 -10.95 6.52 1.72
N ASP A 49 -10.02 7.08 0.95
CA ASP A 49 -10.14 7.25 -0.49
C ASP A 49 -9.42 6.08 -1.18
N LEU A 50 -10.20 5.10 -1.64
CA LEU A 50 -9.65 3.91 -2.29
C LEU A 50 -9.07 4.20 -3.68
N ASP A 51 -9.55 5.23 -4.37
CA ASP A 51 -8.99 5.63 -5.65
C ASP A 51 -7.56 6.16 -5.45
N ARG A 52 -7.36 6.92 -4.36
CA ARG A 52 -6.02 7.36 -3.97
C ARG A 52 -5.09 6.19 -3.60
N VAL A 53 -5.62 5.15 -2.97
CA VAL A 53 -4.84 3.93 -2.70
C VAL A 53 -4.38 3.30 -4.02
N ARG A 54 -5.28 3.15 -5.00
CA ARG A 54 -4.95 2.60 -6.32
C ARG A 54 -3.91 3.45 -7.06
N GLU A 55 -4.12 4.76 -7.13
CA GLU A 55 -3.17 5.70 -7.73
C GLU A 55 -1.77 5.62 -7.11
N ASN A 56 -1.67 5.45 -5.79
CA ASN A 56 -0.39 5.29 -5.12
C ASN A 56 0.28 3.95 -5.47
N CYS A 57 -0.49 2.87 -5.58
CA CYS A 57 0.02 1.57 -6.02
C CYS A 57 0.54 1.63 -7.46
N GLU A 58 -0.24 2.20 -8.38
CA GLU A 58 0.14 2.39 -9.79
C GLU A 58 1.42 3.22 -9.91
N ARG A 59 1.55 4.27 -9.12
CA ARG A 59 2.76 5.11 -9.10
C ARG A 59 3.99 4.34 -8.62
N LEU A 60 3.84 3.49 -7.60
CA LEU A 60 4.94 2.66 -7.12
C LEU A 60 5.37 1.64 -8.17
N LEU A 61 4.42 0.96 -8.80
CA LEU A 61 4.70 0.00 -9.87
C LEU A 61 5.38 0.68 -11.08
N ALA A 62 4.93 1.87 -11.45
CA ALA A 62 5.54 2.64 -12.54
C ALA A 62 6.96 3.13 -12.21
N ALA A 63 7.22 3.47 -10.94
CA ALA A 63 8.54 3.92 -10.49
C ALA A 63 9.55 2.78 -10.35
N PHE A 64 9.08 1.54 -10.13
CA PHE A 64 9.91 0.36 -9.91
C PHE A 64 9.47 -0.81 -10.80
N PRO A 65 9.58 -0.70 -12.13
CA PRO A 65 9.01 -1.67 -13.08
C PRO A 65 9.66 -3.06 -12.99
N ASP A 66 10.89 -3.13 -12.49
CA ASP A 66 11.66 -4.37 -12.39
C ASP A 66 11.66 -4.95 -10.94
N ALA A 67 10.85 -4.38 -10.05
CA ALA A 67 10.80 -4.81 -8.65
C ALA A 67 9.46 -5.48 -8.30
N ASP A 68 9.51 -6.51 -7.47
CA ASP A 68 8.33 -7.09 -6.82
C ASP A 68 7.90 -6.18 -5.68
N VAL A 69 6.90 -5.33 -5.92
CA VAL A 69 6.39 -4.38 -4.93
C VAL A 69 5.41 -5.09 -4.01
N ARG A 70 5.66 -5.01 -2.70
CA ARG A 70 4.84 -5.64 -1.68
C ARG A 70 4.25 -4.62 -0.73
N TYR A 71 2.99 -4.81 -0.39
CA TYR A 71 2.29 -3.97 0.59
C TYR A 71 2.42 -4.57 1.98
N ALA A 72 2.94 -3.79 2.94
CA ALA A 72 3.02 -4.20 4.33
C ALA A 72 1.64 -4.16 4.99
N VAL A 73 1.01 -5.32 5.19
CA VAL A 73 -0.36 -5.47 5.70
C VAL A 73 -0.55 -4.80 7.06
N LYS A 74 0.48 -4.80 7.90
CA LYS A 74 0.51 -4.11 9.21
C LYS A 74 0.21 -2.61 9.14
N ALA A 75 0.45 -1.95 7.99
CA ALA A 75 0.18 -0.54 7.83
C ALA A 75 -1.32 -0.23 7.84
N HIS A 76 -2.13 -1.08 7.21
CA HIS A 76 -3.59 -1.01 7.25
C HIS A 76 -4.21 -2.35 6.84
N THR A 77 -4.91 -2.99 7.77
CA THR A 77 -5.47 -4.34 7.59
C THR A 77 -6.93 -4.34 7.11
N GLY A 78 -7.49 -3.18 6.79
CA GLY A 78 -8.89 -3.06 6.33
C GLY A 78 -9.11 -3.73 4.99
N ARG A 79 -10.15 -4.57 4.90
CA ARG A 79 -10.45 -5.41 3.73
C ARG A 79 -10.48 -4.61 2.42
N ALA A 80 -11.21 -3.49 2.39
CA ALA A 80 -11.34 -2.67 1.18
C ALA A 80 -10.00 -2.10 0.69
N VAL A 81 -9.08 -1.77 1.61
CA VAL A 81 -7.73 -1.32 1.25
C VAL A 81 -6.91 -2.47 0.69
N LEU A 82 -6.97 -3.65 1.33
CA LEU A 82 -6.26 -4.85 0.85
C LEU A 82 -6.76 -5.30 -0.52
N GLU A 83 -8.08 -5.27 -0.75
CA GLU A 83 -8.67 -5.54 -2.07
C GLU A 83 -8.16 -4.54 -3.12
N ALA A 84 -8.13 -3.24 -2.82
CA ALA A 84 -7.63 -2.22 -3.74
C ALA A 84 -6.13 -2.41 -4.07
N VAL A 85 -5.32 -2.78 -3.09
CA VAL A 85 -3.89 -3.08 -3.25
C VAL A 85 -3.69 -4.33 -4.11
N ARG A 86 -4.43 -5.41 -3.84
CA ARG A 86 -4.41 -6.65 -4.63
C ARG A 86 -4.77 -6.41 -6.08
N ASP A 87 -5.86 -5.66 -6.31
CA ASP A 87 -6.39 -5.38 -7.65
C ASP A 87 -5.44 -4.46 -8.45
N ALA A 88 -4.68 -3.61 -7.75
CA ALA A 88 -3.62 -2.82 -8.36
C ALA A 88 -2.36 -3.64 -8.72
N GLY A 89 -2.26 -4.91 -8.30
CA GLY A 89 -1.20 -5.81 -8.69
C GLY A 89 -0.04 -5.96 -7.70
N LEU A 90 -0.11 -5.35 -6.50
CA LEU A 90 0.92 -5.53 -5.46
C LEU A 90 0.71 -6.84 -4.71
N ASP A 91 1.80 -7.45 -4.28
CA ASP A 91 1.79 -8.57 -3.35
C ASP A 91 1.60 -8.10 -1.90
N ALA A 92 1.35 -9.03 -0.97
CA ALA A 92 1.20 -8.72 0.44
C ALA A 92 2.39 -9.22 1.27
N GLU A 93 2.95 -8.32 2.09
CA GLU A 93 3.93 -8.67 3.12
C GLU A 93 3.19 -8.78 4.45
N CYS A 94 3.26 -9.96 5.09
CA CYS A 94 2.56 -10.31 6.31
C CYS A 94 3.56 -10.61 7.43
N ALA A 95 3.46 -9.91 8.55
CA ALA A 95 4.32 -10.09 9.72
C ALA A 95 3.69 -11.00 10.80
N SER A 96 2.49 -11.53 10.59
CA SER A 96 1.80 -12.45 11.49
C SER A 96 0.81 -13.34 10.75
N ALA A 97 0.47 -14.50 11.32
CA ALA A 97 -0.57 -15.39 10.80
C ALA A 97 -1.92 -14.66 10.64
N GLY A 98 -2.28 -13.78 11.58
CA GLY A 98 -3.51 -13.01 11.49
C GLY A 98 -3.51 -11.98 10.34
N GLU A 99 -2.35 -11.52 9.86
CA GLU A 99 -2.26 -10.71 8.65
C GLU A 99 -2.41 -11.57 7.40
N VAL A 100 -1.89 -12.79 7.40
CA VAL A 100 -2.12 -13.78 6.35
C VAL A 100 -3.62 -14.05 6.19
N ASP A 101 -4.33 -14.31 7.29
CA ASP A 101 -5.80 -14.50 7.27
C ASP A 101 -6.53 -13.32 6.63
N ARG A 102 -6.14 -12.10 6.96
CA ARG A 102 -6.76 -10.88 6.43
C ARG A 102 -6.48 -10.71 4.94
N ALA A 103 -5.28 -11.02 4.49
CA ALA A 103 -4.91 -10.96 3.08
C ALA A 103 -5.67 -12.03 2.27
N LEU A 104 -5.76 -13.27 2.75
CA LEU A 104 -6.56 -14.32 2.15
C LEU A 104 -8.05 -13.94 2.08
N ALA A 105 -8.60 -13.38 3.17
CA ALA A 105 -9.99 -12.91 3.21
C ALA A 105 -10.26 -11.74 2.25
N ALA A 106 -9.23 -10.96 1.91
CA ALA A 106 -9.26 -9.93 0.87
C ALA A 106 -9.02 -10.50 -0.54
N GLY A 107 -8.85 -11.83 -0.68
CA GLY A 107 -8.73 -12.53 -1.94
C GLY A 107 -7.32 -12.54 -2.55
N PHE A 108 -6.29 -12.30 -1.78
CA PHE A 108 -4.93 -12.60 -2.23
C PHE A 108 -4.77 -14.11 -2.38
N ASP A 109 -4.09 -14.51 -3.45
CA ASP A 109 -3.63 -15.90 -3.61
C ASP A 109 -2.46 -16.18 -2.67
N GLY A 110 -2.35 -17.42 -2.15
CA GLY A 110 -1.26 -17.79 -1.24
C GLY A 110 0.13 -17.57 -1.82
N SER A 111 0.29 -17.74 -3.13
CA SER A 111 1.55 -17.49 -3.85
C SER A 111 1.97 -16.01 -3.87
N ARG A 112 1.06 -15.08 -3.58
CA ARG A 112 1.28 -13.64 -3.51
C ARG A 112 1.48 -13.13 -2.08
N LEU A 113 1.60 -14.04 -1.10
CA LEU A 113 1.82 -13.71 0.30
C LEU A 113 3.29 -13.97 0.69
N HIS A 114 3.89 -12.98 1.32
CA HIS A 114 5.26 -13.04 1.82
C HIS A 114 5.27 -12.93 3.33
N TYR A 115 5.62 -14.01 4.01
CA TYR A 115 5.64 -14.06 5.48
C TYR A 115 7.03 -13.65 6.01
N THR A 116 7.08 -12.54 6.74
CA THR A 116 8.33 -11.92 7.22
C THR A 116 8.34 -11.72 8.74
N ALA A 117 7.65 -12.58 9.48
CA ALA A 117 7.56 -12.49 10.94
C ALA A 117 8.94 -12.66 11.59
N VAL A 118 9.19 -11.86 12.62
CA VAL A 118 10.38 -11.98 13.45
C VAL A 118 10.08 -12.93 14.61
N ASN A 119 10.78 -14.08 14.66
CA ASN A 119 10.64 -15.09 15.69
C ASN A 119 9.19 -15.62 15.86
N PRO A 120 8.55 -16.13 14.78
CA PRO A 120 7.19 -16.65 14.85
C PRO A 120 7.14 -17.96 15.67
N PRO A 121 6.04 -18.25 16.38
CA PRO A 121 5.84 -19.54 17.01
C PRO A 121 5.66 -20.65 15.96
N ALA A 122 6.04 -21.88 16.31
CA ALA A 122 5.98 -23.03 15.39
C ALA A 122 4.60 -23.21 14.75
N ARG A 123 3.51 -23.06 15.52
CA ARG A 123 2.12 -23.16 15.01
C ARG A 123 1.82 -22.18 13.85
N ASP A 124 2.43 -20.98 13.88
CA ASP A 124 2.21 -19.97 12.85
C ASP A 124 2.99 -20.36 11.57
N LEU A 125 4.18 -20.97 11.73
CA LEU A 125 4.96 -21.49 10.62
C LEU A 125 4.23 -22.67 9.94
N ASP A 126 3.69 -23.61 10.74
CA ASP A 126 2.93 -24.75 10.23
C ASP A 126 1.67 -24.27 9.45
N TYR A 127 0.99 -23.28 9.99
CA TYR A 127 -0.17 -22.67 9.32
C TYR A 127 0.20 -22.02 7.97
N VAL A 128 1.23 -21.16 7.98
CA VAL A 128 1.66 -20.45 6.76
C VAL A 128 2.19 -21.39 5.70
N ALA A 129 2.91 -22.45 6.10
CA ALA A 129 3.34 -23.50 5.17
C ALA A 129 2.15 -24.18 4.49
N GLY A 130 1.07 -24.50 5.22
CA GLY A 130 -0.16 -25.05 4.66
C GLY A 130 -0.88 -24.10 3.68
N VAL A 131 -0.79 -22.80 3.89
CA VAL A 131 -1.34 -21.80 2.94
C VAL A 131 -0.56 -21.77 1.63
N ALA A 132 0.77 -21.93 1.68
CA ALA A 132 1.62 -21.93 0.49
C ALA A 132 1.46 -23.18 -0.39
N GLU A 133 0.92 -24.28 0.16
CA GLU A 133 0.71 -25.57 -0.52
C GLU A 133 -0.71 -25.71 -1.10
N ALA A 134 -1.64 -24.78 -0.79
CA ALA A 134 -3.05 -24.85 -1.14
C ALA A 134 -3.36 -24.14 -2.45
#